data_c7e99b048d709819684b727c8a5f7ab5
#
_entry.id   c7e99b048d709819684b727c8a5f7ab5
#
_cell.length_a   1.000
_cell.length_b   1.000
_cell.length_c   1.000
_cell.angle_alpha   90.00
_cell.angle_beta   90.00
_cell.angle_gamma   90.00
#
_symmetry.space_group_name_H-M   'P 1'
#
loop_
_entity.id
_entity.type
_entity.pdbx_description
1 polymer ?
#
loop_
_entity_poly.entity_id
_entity_poly.type
_entity_poly.pdbx_seq_one_letter_code
_entity_poly.pdbx_strand_id
1 'polypeptide(L)'
;CLNQIRTNVGVMYGDPTTTPGGKAIPFHSSVRIKLGAGQQITNKDKEVVGINVRAKTIKNKVSPPFRECMFEIHFGKGIVEHEQIFDVLRKHGSETIGKNTVQISGTGAWKNLIVHNSDSGEVIVEKKFYKAEFDEILGHPEYGKYCEDLLEKAMIKIMRDDSNMNIDAESYEEVRSIAMELETEILDPEM
;
A
#
# COMPACT_ATOMS: atom_id res chain seq x y z
N CYS A 1 3.53 1.61 17.99
CA CYS A 1 4.89 1.70 18.55
C CYS A 1 5.89 1.88 17.41
N LEU A 2 6.73 2.91 17.44
CA LEU A 2 7.85 3.12 16.53
C LEU A 2 9.11 2.54 17.20
N ASN A 3 9.90 1.77 16.44
CA ASN A 3 11.15 1.20 16.96
C ASN A 3 12.27 1.32 15.91
N GLN A 4 13.50 1.48 16.40
CA GLN A 4 14.68 1.61 15.57
C GLN A 4 15.29 0.25 15.26
N ILE A 5 15.78 0.05 14.05
CA ILE A 5 16.56 -1.14 13.65
C ILE A 5 18.02 -0.90 14.02
N ARG A 6 18.65 -1.94 14.60
CA ARG A 6 20.09 -2.01 14.87
C ARG A 6 20.68 -3.23 14.17
N THR A 7 21.95 -3.18 13.86
CA THR A 7 22.69 -4.31 13.27
C THR A 7 23.48 -5.01 14.35
N ASN A 8 23.30 -6.33 14.48
CA ASN A 8 24.15 -7.18 15.31
C ASN A 8 25.45 -7.46 14.56
N VAL A 9 26.54 -6.99 15.12
CA VAL A 9 27.89 -7.26 14.59
C VAL A 9 28.27 -8.70 14.95
N GLY A 10 28.67 -9.48 13.94
CA GLY A 10 29.11 -10.87 14.15
C GLY A 10 28.11 -11.94 13.71
N VAL A 11 26.94 -11.59 13.18
CA VAL A 11 26.02 -12.55 12.57
C VAL A 11 26.53 -12.91 11.17
N MET A 12 27.06 -14.12 10.98
CA MET A 12 27.57 -14.58 9.68
C MET A 12 26.49 -15.12 8.75
N TYR A 13 25.34 -15.57 9.28
CA TYR A 13 24.21 -16.11 8.52
C TYR A 13 22.89 -15.53 9.02
N GLY A 14 21.95 -15.29 8.09
CA GLY A 14 20.62 -14.75 8.39
C GLY A 14 20.56 -13.21 8.39
N ASP A 15 19.42 -12.64 8.82
CA ASP A 15 19.22 -11.18 8.91
C ASP A 15 19.92 -10.63 10.16
N PRO A 16 20.98 -9.80 10.01
CA PRO A 16 21.69 -9.23 11.15
C PRO A 16 20.90 -8.13 11.86
N THR A 17 19.72 -7.77 11.36
CA THR A 17 18.92 -6.68 11.92
C THR A 17 18.21 -7.12 13.20
N THR A 18 18.29 -6.28 14.24
CA THR A 18 17.58 -6.47 15.49
C THR A 18 16.91 -5.17 15.92
N THR A 19 15.97 -5.28 16.86
CA THR A 19 15.29 -4.13 17.42
C THR A 19 15.51 -4.06 18.93
N PRO A 20 15.73 -2.86 19.52
CA PRO A 20 15.77 -2.70 20.96
C PRO A 20 14.47 -3.19 21.62
N GLY A 21 14.55 -3.69 22.84
CA GLY A 21 13.40 -4.19 23.60
C GLY A 21 13.20 -5.70 23.56
N GLY A 22 14.19 -6.44 23.02
CA GLY A 22 14.17 -7.90 23.02
C GLY A 22 13.03 -8.50 22.19
N LYS A 23 12.54 -9.66 22.59
CA LYS A 23 11.49 -10.38 21.85
C LYS A 23 10.06 -9.91 22.17
N ALA A 24 9.84 -9.09 23.21
CA ALA A 24 8.51 -8.70 23.65
C ALA A 24 7.73 -7.93 22.57
N ILE A 25 8.34 -6.90 21.96
CA ILE A 25 7.67 -6.09 20.93
C ILE A 25 7.34 -6.94 19.67
N PRO A 26 8.28 -7.71 19.09
CA PRO A 26 7.95 -8.63 18.01
C PRO A 26 6.83 -9.61 18.33
N PHE A 27 6.78 -10.07 19.56
CA PHE A 27 5.82 -11.08 20.00
C PHE A 27 4.39 -10.52 20.13
N HIS A 28 4.24 -9.42 20.86
CA HIS A 28 2.93 -8.83 21.14
C HIS A 28 2.31 -8.04 19.97
N SER A 29 3.12 -7.60 19.01
CA SER A 29 2.59 -6.84 17.86
C SER A 29 1.73 -7.71 16.93
N SER A 30 0.55 -7.22 16.55
CA SER A 30 -0.30 -7.86 15.53
C SER A 30 0.21 -7.58 14.12
N VAL A 31 0.72 -6.38 13.87
CA VAL A 31 1.29 -5.98 12.58
C VAL A 31 2.66 -5.36 12.81
N ARG A 32 3.63 -5.73 11.98
CA ARG A 32 4.97 -5.12 11.95
C ARG A 32 5.30 -4.72 10.53
N ILE A 33 5.69 -3.47 10.36
CA ILE A 33 6.08 -2.91 9.07
C ILE A 33 7.53 -2.45 9.18
N LYS A 34 8.37 -2.92 8.26
CA LYS A 34 9.76 -2.45 8.08
C LYS A 34 9.76 -1.34 7.03
N LEU A 35 10.27 -0.18 7.40
CA LEU A 35 10.50 0.93 6.48
C LEU A 35 11.96 0.93 6.07
N GLY A 36 12.21 1.09 4.78
CA GLY A 36 13.55 1.25 4.22
C GLY A 36 13.60 2.49 3.34
N ALA A 37 14.68 3.27 3.47
CA ALA A 37 14.93 4.39 2.56
C ALA A 37 15.32 3.86 1.18
N GLY A 38 14.69 4.39 0.15
CA GLY A 38 14.99 4.14 -1.25
C GLY A 38 15.78 5.29 -1.89
N GLN A 39 15.53 5.53 -3.17
CA GLN A 39 16.19 6.58 -3.93
C GLN A 39 15.75 7.98 -3.49
N GLN A 40 16.67 8.93 -3.59
CA GLN A 40 16.38 10.35 -3.40
C GLN A 40 15.56 10.89 -4.56
N ILE A 41 14.64 11.77 -4.27
CA ILE A 41 13.86 12.52 -5.24
C ILE A 41 14.53 13.88 -5.41
N THR A 42 14.87 14.22 -6.66
CA THR A 42 15.53 15.48 -6.96
C THR A 42 14.66 16.36 -7.86
N ASN A 43 14.72 17.66 -7.65
CA ASN A 43 14.10 18.66 -8.52
C ASN A 43 14.94 18.90 -9.80
N LYS A 44 14.49 19.83 -10.65
CA LYS A 44 15.18 20.22 -11.89
C LYS A 44 16.57 20.78 -11.63
N ASP A 45 16.78 21.40 -10.47
CA ASP A 45 18.04 22.02 -10.03
C ASP A 45 18.98 21.02 -9.34
N LYS A 46 18.61 19.71 -9.38
CA LYS A 46 19.34 18.60 -8.73
C LYS A 46 19.39 18.67 -7.19
N GLU A 47 18.54 19.47 -6.56
CA GLU A 47 18.40 19.48 -5.12
C GLU A 47 17.53 18.32 -4.66
N VAL A 48 17.88 17.70 -3.55
CA VAL A 48 17.11 16.61 -2.95
C VAL A 48 15.88 17.19 -2.27
N VAL A 49 14.71 16.90 -2.81
CA VAL A 49 13.41 17.40 -2.32
C VAL A 49 12.60 16.35 -1.60
N GLY A 50 13.04 15.09 -1.63
CA GLY A 50 12.32 14.00 -0.98
C GLY A 50 13.06 12.67 -1.06
N ILE A 51 12.43 11.62 -0.56
CA ILE A 51 12.92 10.24 -0.61
C ILE A 51 11.79 9.29 -0.96
N ASN A 52 12.10 8.25 -1.71
CA ASN A 52 11.27 7.08 -1.85
C ASN A 52 11.40 6.20 -0.59
N VAL A 53 10.29 5.70 -0.09
CA VAL A 53 10.27 4.81 1.07
C VAL A 53 9.64 3.49 0.67
N ARG A 54 10.31 2.40 1.02
CA ARG A 54 9.80 1.05 0.87
C ARG A 54 9.21 0.60 2.20
N ALA A 55 7.92 0.29 2.23
CA ALA A 55 7.26 -0.32 3.37
C ALA A 55 7.00 -1.80 3.09
N LYS A 56 7.42 -2.66 4.01
CA LYS A 56 7.22 -4.12 3.93
C LYS A 56 6.63 -4.63 5.23
N THR A 57 5.51 -5.33 5.14
CA THR A 57 4.96 -6.08 6.26
C THR A 57 5.81 -7.30 6.54
N ILE A 58 6.41 -7.38 7.73
CA ILE A 58 7.24 -8.51 8.17
C ILE A 58 6.51 -9.43 9.14
N LYS A 59 5.38 -8.97 9.69
CA LYS A 59 4.42 -9.73 10.47
C LYS A 59 3.04 -9.14 10.28
N ASN A 60 2.04 -9.98 10.07
CA ASN A 60 0.65 -9.56 10.01
C ASN A 60 -0.24 -10.71 10.49
N LYS A 61 -1.02 -10.48 11.54
CA LYS A 61 -1.96 -11.45 12.11
C LYS A 61 -3.39 -11.30 11.55
N VAL A 62 -3.67 -10.22 10.83
CA VAL A 62 -5.02 -9.88 10.35
C VAL A 62 -5.18 -9.98 8.83
N SER A 63 -4.07 -10.17 8.11
CA SER A 63 -4.03 -10.28 6.65
C SER A 63 -2.71 -10.93 6.22
N PRO A 64 -2.57 -11.45 4.99
CA PRO A 64 -1.32 -12.04 4.51
C PRO A 64 -0.11 -11.14 4.77
N PRO A 65 0.98 -11.68 5.37
CA PRO A 65 2.22 -10.94 5.61
C PRO A 65 3.02 -10.75 4.30
N PHE A 66 4.18 -10.08 4.42
CA PHE A 66 5.17 -9.89 3.35
C PHE A 66 4.75 -8.99 2.19
N ARG A 67 3.62 -8.30 2.32
CA ARG A 67 3.22 -7.27 1.36
C ARG A 67 4.18 -6.10 1.39
N GLU A 68 4.33 -5.49 0.24
CA GLU A 68 5.27 -4.41 0.05
C GLU A 68 4.66 -3.30 -0.81
N CYS A 69 4.93 -2.06 -0.42
CA CYS A 69 4.61 -0.89 -1.23
C CYS A 69 5.74 0.13 -1.20
N MET A 70 5.75 1.00 -2.21
CA MET A 70 6.64 2.15 -2.30
C MET A 70 5.79 3.41 -2.21
N PHE A 71 6.27 4.42 -1.50
CA PHE A 71 5.66 5.74 -1.45
C PHE A 71 6.71 6.82 -1.30
N GLU A 72 6.33 8.05 -1.64
CA GLU A 72 7.22 9.20 -1.62
C GLU A 72 6.98 10.06 -0.39
N ILE A 73 8.06 10.51 0.22
CA ILE A 73 8.04 11.54 1.26
C ILE A 73 8.75 12.77 0.73
N HIS A 74 8.01 13.87 0.55
CA HIS A 74 8.56 15.15 0.13
C HIS A 74 8.88 16.01 1.35
N PHE A 75 10.07 16.59 1.38
CA PHE A 75 10.52 17.43 2.49
C PHE A 75 9.64 18.69 2.61
N GLY A 76 9.17 18.93 3.81
CA GLY A 76 8.25 20.04 4.10
C GLY A 76 6.78 19.78 3.75
N LYS A 77 6.46 18.76 2.93
CA LYS A 77 5.08 18.41 2.55
C LYS A 77 4.62 17.10 3.18
N GLY A 78 5.54 16.17 3.46
CA GLY A 78 5.20 14.84 3.93
C GLY A 78 4.83 13.88 2.79
N ILE A 79 3.87 13.00 3.05
CA ILE A 79 3.34 12.05 2.05
C ILE A 79 2.32 12.77 1.19
N VAL A 80 2.52 12.73 -0.14
CA VAL A 80 1.61 13.34 -1.12
C VAL A 80 0.60 12.28 -1.54
N GLU A 81 -0.52 12.21 -0.83
CA GLU A 81 -1.52 11.13 -0.97
C GLU A 81 -2.17 11.08 -2.34
N HIS A 82 -2.55 12.24 -2.91
CA HIS A 82 -3.25 12.30 -4.19
C HIS A 82 -2.45 11.69 -5.35
N GLU A 83 -1.13 11.81 -5.37
CA GLU A 83 -0.30 11.19 -6.41
C GLU A 83 -0.31 9.67 -6.32
N GLN A 84 -0.33 9.13 -5.10
CA GLN A 84 -0.40 7.69 -4.86
C GLN A 84 -1.78 7.12 -5.17
N ILE A 85 -2.84 7.84 -4.77
CA ILE A 85 -4.22 7.51 -5.15
C ILE A 85 -4.34 7.45 -6.66
N PHE A 86 -3.80 8.46 -7.36
CA PHE A 86 -3.79 8.48 -8.83
C PHE A 86 -3.13 7.24 -9.43
N ASP A 87 -1.98 6.83 -8.92
CA ASP A 87 -1.24 5.67 -9.44
C ASP A 87 -2.00 4.35 -9.19
N VAL A 88 -2.69 4.22 -8.05
CA VAL A 88 -3.59 3.10 -7.76
C VAL A 88 -4.77 3.08 -8.74
N LEU A 89 -5.45 4.19 -8.91
CA LEU A 89 -6.60 4.29 -9.80
C LEU A 89 -6.22 4.01 -11.25
N ARG A 90 -5.09 4.53 -11.70
CA ARG A 90 -4.56 4.25 -13.05
C ARG A 90 -4.21 2.78 -13.26
N LYS A 91 -3.64 2.12 -12.25
CA LYS A 91 -3.27 0.71 -12.31
C LYS A 91 -4.49 -0.20 -12.42
N HIS A 92 -5.55 0.13 -11.72
CA HIS A 92 -6.81 -0.64 -11.75
C HIS A 92 -7.75 -0.21 -12.88
N GLY A 93 -7.48 0.94 -13.51
CA GLY A 93 -7.92 1.35 -14.83
C GLY A 93 -9.41 1.71 -14.93
N SER A 94 -10.31 0.73 -14.87
CA SER A 94 -11.73 0.90 -15.16
C SER A 94 -12.56 -0.06 -14.33
N GLU A 95 -13.60 0.45 -13.68
CA GLU A 95 -14.55 -0.37 -12.91
C GLU A 95 -15.99 0.12 -13.12
N THR A 96 -16.93 -0.84 -13.12
CA THR A 96 -18.35 -0.51 -13.17
C THR A 96 -18.91 -0.33 -11.77
N ILE A 97 -19.51 0.84 -11.54
CA ILE A 97 -20.05 1.28 -10.27
C ILE A 97 -21.52 1.63 -10.46
N GLY A 98 -22.41 0.75 -10.02
CA GLY A 98 -23.83 0.87 -10.30
C GLY A 98 -24.12 0.80 -11.81
N LYS A 99 -24.67 1.86 -12.39
CA LYS A 99 -24.98 1.99 -13.82
C LYS A 99 -23.88 2.70 -14.62
N ASN A 100 -22.80 3.09 -13.98
CA ASN A 100 -21.74 3.86 -14.62
C ASN A 100 -20.43 3.08 -14.61
N THR A 101 -19.66 3.19 -15.68
CA THR A 101 -18.27 2.76 -15.71
C THR A 101 -17.38 3.98 -15.59
N VAL A 102 -16.52 3.96 -14.58
CA VAL A 102 -15.54 5.01 -14.29
C VAL A 102 -14.17 4.53 -14.75
N GLN A 103 -13.47 5.36 -15.52
CA GLN A 103 -12.17 5.04 -16.05
C GLN A 103 -11.20 6.21 -15.89
N ILE A 104 -9.99 5.90 -15.38
CA ILE A 104 -8.84 6.81 -15.45
C ILE A 104 -7.83 6.24 -16.44
N SER A 105 -7.52 7.00 -17.48
CA SER A 105 -6.66 6.58 -18.58
C SER A 105 -5.69 7.69 -18.99
N GLY A 106 -4.85 7.40 -19.95
CA GLY A 106 -3.93 8.36 -20.57
C GLY A 106 -2.46 8.01 -20.40
N THR A 107 -1.75 8.18 -21.51
CA THR A 107 -0.29 8.03 -21.61
C THR A 107 0.34 9.41 -21.77
N GLY A 108 1.55 9.60 -21.26
CA GLY A 108 2.22 10.90 -21.33
C GLY A 108 1.72 11.90 -20.30
N ALA A 109 1.75 13.19 -20.60
CA ALA A 109 1.44 14.27 -19.68
C ALA A 109 -0.06 14.38 -19.34
N TRP A 110 -0.91 14.18 -20.33
CA TRP A 110 -2.36 14.29 -20.19
C TRP A 110 -2.99 13.00 -19.70
N LYS A 111 -3.93 13.14 -18.80
CA LYS A 111 -4.78 12.08 -18.22
C LYS A 111 -6.23 12.39 -18.48
N ASN A 112 -7.07 11.36 -18.52
CA ASN A 112 -8.50 11.50 -18.73
C ASN A 112 -9.24 10.75 -17.62
N LEU A 113 -10.20 11.44 -17.00
CA LEU A 113 -11.28 10.81 -16.26
C LEU A 113 -12.48 10.71 -17.21
N ILE A 114 -12.95 9.50 -17.44
CA ILE A 114 -14.11 9.24 -18.29
C ILE A 114 -15.13 8.46 -17.46
N VAL A 115 -16.36 8.95 -17.47
CA VAL A 115 -17.50 8.25 -16.89
C VAL A 115 -18.55 8.08 -17.99
N HIS A 116 -18.95 6.85 -18.22
CA HIS A 116 -20.00 6.55 -19.19
C HIS A 116 -21.06 5.62 -18.59
N ASN A 117 -22.26 5.71 -19.08
CA ASN A 117 -23.33 4.79 -18.71
C ASN A 117 -23.01 3.41 -19.25
N SER A 118 -23.07 2.38 -18.39
CA SER A 118 -22.68 1.02 -18.74
C SER A 118 -23.65 0.35 -19.72
N ASP A 119 -24.91 0.78 -19.73
CA ASP A 119 -25.97 0.20 -20.59
C ASP A 119 -26.04 0.89 -21.95
N SER A 120 -25.99 2.23 -21.97
CA SER A 120 -26.12 3.00 -23.21
C SER A 120 -24.80 3.35 -23.89
N GLY A 121 -23.68 3.29 -23.15
CA GLY A 121 -22.36 3.73 -23.61
C GLY A 121 -22.24 5.26 -23.72
N GLU A 122 -23.25 6.03 -23.28
CA GLU A 122 -23.24 7.48 -23.30
C GLU A 122 -22.20 8.03 -22.31
N VAL A 123 -21.36 8.97 -22.79
CA VAL A 123 -20.38 9.64 -21.96
C VAL A 123 -21.06 10.69 -21.08
N ILE A 124 -21.01 10.51 -19.78
CA ILE A 124 -21.57 11.42 -18.77
C ILE A 124 -20.54 12.50 -18.40
N VAL A 125 -19.28 12.07 -18.21
CA VAL A 125 -18.16 12.95 -17.86
C VAL A 125 -16.96 12.61 -18.71
N GLU A 126 -16.32 13.63 -19.27
CA GLU A 126 -14.98 13.54 -19.85
C GLU A 126 -14.15 14.73 -19.37
N LYS A 127 -13.15 14.46 -18.55
CA LYS A 127 -12.26 15.50 -18.01
C LYS A 127 -10.80 15.16 -18.31
N LYS A 128 -10.12 16.06 -19.03
CA LYS A 128 -8.67 16.03 -19.27
C LYS A 128 -7.95 16.85 -18.19
N PHE A 129 -6.85 16.32 -17.69
CA PHE A 129 -6.06 16.97 -16.64
C PHE A 129 -4.59 16.50 -16.65
N TYR A 130 -3.71 17.25 -16.00
CA TYR A 130 -2.35 16.81 -15.69
C TYR A 130 -2.31 16.07 -14.36
N LYS A 131 -1.36 15.13 -14.19
CA LYS A 131 -1.20 14.40 -12.91
C LYS A 131 -1.10 15.36 -11.71
N ALA A 132 -0.41 16.49 -11.88
CA ALA A 132 -0.27 17.51 -10.83
C ALA A 132 -1.59 18.22 -10.43
N GLU A 133 -2.60 18.18 -11.29
CA GLU A 133 -3.94 18.76 -11.06
C GLU A 133 -4.91 17.75 -10.45
N PHE A 134 -4.45 16.53 -10.16
CA PHE A 134 -5.32 15.46 -9.68
C PHE A 134 -5.92 15.76 -8.30
N ASP A 135 -5.24 16.53 -7.47
CA ASP A 135 -5.77 17.04 -6.20
C ASP A 135 -7.04 17.87 -6.39
N GLU A 136 -7.05 18.72 -7.43
CA GLU A 136 -8.24 19.52 -7.79
C GLU A 136 -9.39 18.62 -8.30
N ILE A 137 -9.08 17.53 -9.00
CA ILE A 137 -10.07 16.55 -9.46
C ILE A 137 -10.68 15.81 -8.26
N LEU A 138 -9.88 15.41 -7.29
CA LEU A 138 -10.36 14.76 -6.06
C LEU A 138 -11.22 15.69 -5.21
N GLY A 139 -10.84 16.96 -5.12
CA GLY A 139 -11.61 17.98 -4.37
C GLY A 139 -12.87 18.47 -5.09
N HIS A 140 -13.09 18.11 -6.37
CA HIS A 140 -14.23 18.59 -7.13
C HIS A 140 -15.51 17.82 -6.76
N PRO A 141 -16.64 18.51 -6.47
CA PRO A 141 -17.87 17.87 -5.97
C PRO A 141 -18.43 16.77 -6.88
N GLU A 142 -18.26 16.91 -8.19
CA GLU A 142 -18.74 15.95 -9.18
C GLU A 142 -17.71 14.85 -9.45
N TYR A 143 -16.46 15.22 -9.72
CA TYR A 143 -15.41 14.30 -10.15
C TYR A 143 -14.82 13.50 -8.99
N GLY A 144 -14.71 14.12 -7.81
CA GLY A 144 -14.15 13.50 -6.62
C GLY A 144 -14.90 12.24 -6.24
N LYS A 145 -16.24 12.30 -6.25
CA LYS A 145 -17.07 11.14 -5.94
C LYS A 145 -16.78 9.92 -6.84
N TYR A 146 -16.63 10.15 -8.15
CA TYR A 146 -16.31 9.06 -9.07
C TYR A 146 -14.91 8.46 -8.79
N CYS A 147 -13.95 9.31 -8.41
CA CYS A 147 -12.61 8.85 -8.03
C CYS A 147 -12.63 8.08 -6.71
N GLU A 148 -13.40 8.52 -5.73
CA GLU A 148 -13.59 7.82 -4.44
C GLU A 148 -14.25 6.45 -4.64
N ASP A 149 -15.33 6.39 -5.38
CA ASP A 149 -16.03 5.14 -5.72
C ASP A 149 -15.10 4.15 -6.45
N LEU A 150 -14.29 4.66 -7.39
CA LEU A 150 -13.30 3.86 -8.11
C LEU A 150 -12.19 3.37 -7.18
N LEU A 151 -11.74 4.22 -6.25
CA LEU A 151 -10.72 3.85 -5.26
C LEU A 151 -11.23 2.75 -4.34
N GLU A 152 -12.46 2.87 -3.84
CA GLU A 152 -13.07 1.84 -3.00
C GLU A 152 -13.10 0.48 -3.71
N LYS A 153 -13.53 0.45 -4.97
CA LYS A 153 -13.53 -0.78 -5.78
C LYS A 153 -12.13 -1.33 -6.01
N ALA A 154 -11.18 -0.46 -6.33
CA ALA A 154 -9.79 -0.84 -6.51
C ALA A 154 -9.20 -1.45 -5.22
N MET A 155 -9.49 -0.87 -4.07
CA MET A 155 -9.04 -1.38 -2.77
C MET A 155 -9.65 -2.75 -2.44
N ILE A 156 -10.95 -2.93 -2.68
CA ILE A 156 -11.62 -4.23 -2.51
C ILE A 156 -10.99 -5.29 -3.41
N LYS A 157 -10.69 -4.95 -4.66
CA LYS A 157 -10.05 -5.85 -5.62
C LYS A 157 -8.64 -6.24 -5.18
N ILE A 158 -7.83 -5.27 -4.78
CA ILE A 158 -6.49 -5.51 -4.22
C ILE A 158 -6.58 -6.47 -3.03
N MET A 159 -7.52 -6.25 -2.12
CA MET A 159 -7.70 -7.11 -0.94
C MET A 159 -8.14 -8.53 -1.31
N ARG A 160 -8.97 -8.70 -2.35
CA ARG A 160 -9.45 -10.01 -2.82
C ARG A 160 -8.39 -10.77 -3.60
N ASP A 161 -7.69 -10.10 -4.52
CA ASP A 161 -6.63 -10.72 -5.32
C ASP A 161 -5.50 -11.23 -4.42
N ASP A 162 -5.22 -10.52 -3.35
CA ASP A 162 -4.22 -10.93 -2.36
C ASP A 162 -4.69 -12.11 -1.48
N SER A 163 -6.01 -12.27 -1.28
CA SER A 163 -6.55 -13.45 -0.57
C SER A 163 -6.52 -14.72 -1.45
N ASN A 164 -6.44 -14.55 -2.77
CA ASN A 164 -6.26 -15.62 -3.77
C ASN A 164 -4.79 -15.89 -4.12
N MET A 165 -3.83 -15.20 -3.55
CA MET A 165 -2.47 -15.70 -3.56
C MET A 165 -2.49 -17.06 -2.85
N ASN A 166 -2.29 -18.14 -3.61
CA ASN A 166 -1.98 -19.47 -3.10
C ASN A 166 -0.74 -19.34 -2.18
N ILE A 167 -1.00 -19.03 -0.94
CA ILE A 167 -0.12 -19.48 0.13
C ILE A 167 -0.36 -20.97 0.08
N ASP A 168 0.64 -21.73 -0.34
CA ASP A 168 0.59 -23.19 -0.28
C ASP A 168 0.01 -23.56 1.07
N ALA A 169 -1.00 -24.42 1.06
CA ALA A 169 -1.69 -24.81 2.31
C ALA A 169 -0.69 -25.27 3.37
N GLU A 170 0.45 -25.81 2.94
CA GLU A 170 1.61 -26.13 3.77
C GLU A 170 2.22 -24.92 4.50
N SER A 171 2.47 -23.81 3.81
CA SER A 171 3.02 -22.60 4.44
C SER A 171 2.03 -21.95 5.40
N TYR A 172 0.72 -22.07 5.13
CA TYR A 172 -0.33 -21.55 6.02
C TYR A 172 -0.44 -22.40 7.30
N GLU A 173 -0.37 -23.72 7.18
CA GLU A 173 -0.37 -24.64 8.32
C GLU A 173 0.93 -24.54 9.14
N GLU A 174 2.06 -24.30 8.51
CA GLU A 174 3.34 -24.08 9.18
C GLU A 174 3.34 -22.77 10.00
N VAL A 175 2.84 -21.69 9.43
CA VAL A 175 2.66 -20.39 10.13
C VAL A 175 1.63 -20.51 11.25
N ARG A 176 0.56 -21.27 11.02
CA ARG A 176 -0.50 -21.53 12.02
C ARG A 176 0.01 -22.40 13.16
N SER A 177 0.80 -23.45 12.88
CA SER A 177 1.38 -24.31 13.90
C SER A 177 2.37 -23.56 14.79
N ILE A 178 3.22 -22.70 14.19
CA ILE A 178 4.14 -21.82 14.93
C ILE A 178 3.34 -20.81 15.78
N ALA A 179 2.24 -20.27 15.28
CA ALA A 179 1.38 -19.36 16.05
C ALA A 179 0.70 -20.06 17.23
N MET A 180 0.26 -21.31 17.06
CA MET A 180 -0.36 -22.12 18.12
C MET A 180 0.65 -22.60 19.16
N GLU A 181 1.84 -23.00 18.75
CA GLU A 181 2.93 -23.34 19.70
C GLU A 181 3.31 -22.15 20.56
N LEU A 182 3.36 -20.96 19.96
CA LEU A 182 3.65 -19.72 20.67
C LEU A 182 2.52 -19.30 21.63
N GLU A 183 1.27 -19.64 21.35
CA GLU A 183 0.13 -19.39 22.24
C GLU A 183 0.10 -20.38 23.42
N THR A 184 0.51 -21.62 23.20
CA THR A 184 0.61 -22.64 24.28
C THR A 184 1.74 -22.37 25.25
N GLU A 185 2.88 -21.86 24.78
CA GLU A 185 4.00 -21.45 25.66
C GLU A 185 3.66 -20.26 26.58
N ILE A 186 2.65 -19.46 26.21
CA ILE A 186 2.21 -18.29 27.03
C ILE A 186 1.25 -18.72 28.14
N LEU A 187 0.49 -19.79 27.94
CA LEU A 187 -0.56 -20.24 28.85
C LEU A 187 -0.04 -21.18 29.95
N ASP A 188 1.23 -21.58 29.90
CA ASP A 188 1.85 -22.41 30.92
C ASP A 188 2.95 -21.62 31.67
N PRO A 189 2.61 -20.86 32.72
CA PRO A 189 3.57 -20.06 33.48
C PRO A 189 4.39 -20.85 34.51
N GLU A 190 4.31 -22.19 34.54
CA GLU A 190 5.04 -23.03 35.48
C GLU A 190 6.07 -23.96 34.77
N MET A 191 7.17 -23.36 34.25
CA MET A 191 8.49 -24.00 34.15
C MET A 191 9.60 -22.97 34.25
#